data_4fd960c0c9169adacc88a91a2ef30b9d
#
_entry.id   4fd960c0c9169adacc88a91a2ef30b9d
#
_cell.length_a   1.000
_cell.length_b   1.000
_cell.length_c   1.000
_cell.angle_alpha   90.00
_cell.angle_beta   90.00
_cell.angle_gamma   90.00
#
_symmetry.space_group_name_H-M   'P 1'
#
loop_
_entity.id
_entity.type
_entity.pdbx_description
1 polymer ?
#
loop_
_entity_poly.entity_id
_entity_poly.type
_entity_poly.pdbx_seq_one_letter_code
_entity_poly.pdbx_strand_id
1 'polypeptide(L)'
;MRVGQLWRTIQPIPWPQRWALLQHRLRRLVPILEPSMLRLRRSCPMVARTVGLTVAGAPVQCPEGTKSLVDWDTATFCFQRETRSLGWPIDWEAIEAPLLWRYHLHYHDWLWWLPTCDIEKLKQSVSHWIEGHRCSTRAVGWQPYPLSLRLINWSLLLLEHHRESLQGDAEFWQLLLRSYEDQWRWLECHVEWHLGANHLLENLAALQLGLFYLEPPASWQDRARQIEKWLLFECQQQVLPDGVHYERSPMYQLRILWLLEVLAPRCQGDLRRQLEETVERMRQATALLLHSNHQPALLNDSVQGVYSIPDSVHNRKSPGAWALPNAGYYGFHSQEGESLLIDAAPIGPDHQPGHAHADLFTFEWSRQAEALLTDTGVFQYAAGPQRDWDRSTAAHNTVSIDGKNSCEVWSSFRVGRRVKPIVLDFQFSDRHMTLEASHAGYAPTIHRRRWHWTPGQLVVHDWLEGATGRNAVGHWHLAPGWVGQVLADRWVFEGPGGRAELMLEGANQVELTESPYSPQMGVRISRPSLIVRWNPIEGVPCIAHWSWQQVEATTPTHRRQAGDASPL
;
A
#
# COMPACT_ATOMS: atom_id res chain seq x y z
N MET A 1 26.11 -11.69 -1.76
CA MET A 1 25.88 -10.24 -1.51
C MET A 1 27.20 -9.50 -1.67
N ARG A 2 27.27 -8.45 -2.48
CA ARG A 2 28.51 -7.67 -2.68
C ARG A 2 28.61 -6.63 -1.54
N VAL A 3 29.79 -6.48 -0.93
CA VAL A 3 30.04 -5.54 0.19
C VAL A 3 29.58 -4.11 -0.15
N GLY A 4 29.85 -3.65 -1.38
CA GLY A 4 29.42 -2.32 -1.83
C GLY A 4 27.89 -2.16 -1.91
N GLN A 5 27.13 -3.21 -2.21
CA GLN A 5 25.65 -3.18 -2.21
C GLN A 5 25.11 -3.02 -0.78
N LEU A 6 25.67 -3.75 0.18
CA LEU A 6 25.29 -3.62 1.58
C LEU A 6 25.61 -2.22 2.11
N TRP A 7 26.77 -1.67 1.77
CA TRP A 7 27.15 -0.31 2.17
C TRP A 7 26.16 0.73 1.65
N ARG A 8 25.83 0.71 0.35
CA ARG A 8 24.83 1.62 -0.25
C ARG A 8 23.43 1.46 0.35
N THR A 9 23.09 0.27 0.85
CA THR A 9 21.81 0.03 1.55
C THR A 9 21.80 0.69 2.93
N ILE A 10 22.90 0.64 3.69
CA ILE A 10 22.97 1.08 5.09
C ILE A 10 23.32 2.58 5.19
N GLN A 11 24.11 3.11 4.28
CA GLN A 11 24.60 4.48 4.33
C GLN A 11 23.51 5.55 4.50
N PRO A 12 22.34 5.47 3.85
CA PRO A 12 21.30 6.48 3.99
C PRO A 12 20.50 6.40 5.30
N ILE A 13 20.63 5.32 6.06
CA ILE A 13 19.90 5.14 7.32
C ILE A 13 20.46 6.14 8.36
N PRO A 14 19.63 6.99 9.00
CA PRO A 14 20.06 7.92 10.03
C PRO A 14 20.72 7.23 11.21
N TRP A 15 21.68 7.90 11.84
CA TRP A 15 22.43 7.34 12.97
C TRP A 15 21.53 6.85 14.13
N PRO A 16 20.49 7.59 14.57
CA PRO A 16 19.59 7.10 15.61
C PRO A 16 18.91 5.76 15.26
N GLN A 17 18.49 5.59 14.01
CA GLN A 17 17.87 4.35 13.53
C GLN A 17 18.88 3.19 13.45
N ARG A 18 20.13 3.46 13.04
CA ARG A 18 21.22 2.45 13.09
C ARG A 18 21.50 2.01 14.54
N TRP A 19 21.49 2.96 15.46
CA TRP A 19 21.65 2.66 16.89
C TRP A 19 20.49 1.82 17.42
N ALA A 20 19.26 2.17 17.09
CA ALA A 20 18.08 1.38 17.44
C ALA A 20 18.14 -0.06 16.86
N LEU A 21 18.64 -0.21 15.63
CA LEU A 21 18.86 -1.52 15.03
C LEU A 21 19.92 -2.34 15.78
N LEU A 22 21.01 -1.71 16.20
CA LEU A 22 22.04 -2.36 17.02
C LEU A 22 21.47 -2.80 18.37
N GLN A 23 20.74 -1.91 19.05
CA GLN A 23 20.08 -2.23 20.33
C GLN A 23 19.09 -3.38 20.17
N HIS A 24 18.26 -3.37 19.11
CA HIS A 24 17.33 -4.46 18.81
C HIS A 24 18.06 -5.80 18.65
N ARG A 25 19.16 -5.82 17.89
CA ARG A 25 19.99 -7.04 17.72
C ARG A 25 20.61 -7.50 19.04
N LEU A 26 21.15 -6.58 19.83
CA LEU A 26 21.74 -6.91 21.14
C LEU A 26 20.72 -7.50 22.12
N ARG A 27 19.51 -6.94 22.19
CA ARG A 27 18.42 -7.49 23.00
C ARG A 27 18.09 -8.94 22.63
N ARG A 28 18.04 -9.24 21.33
CA ARG A 28 17.79 -10.62 20.84
C ARG A 28 18.91 -11.60 21.17
N LEU A 29 20.16 -11.14 21.23
CA LEU A 29 21.32 -11.97 21.56
C LEU A 29 21.52 -12.13 23.07
N VAL A 30 21.11 -11.13 23.87
CA VAL A 30 21.28 -11.10 25.32
C VAL A 30 19.91 -10.97 25.98
N PRO A 31 19.23 -12.09 26.29
CA PRO A 31 17.86 -12.09 26.82
C PRO A 31 17.67 -11.30 28.13
N ILE A 32 18.73 -11.13 28.91
CA ILE A 32 18.69 -10.34 30.16
C ILE A 32 18.41 -8.84 29.89
N LEU A 33 18.64 -8.36 28.68
CA LEU A 33 18.33 -6.98 28.27
C LEU A 33 16.86 -6.79 27.89
N GLU A 34 16.10 -7.89 27.80
CA GLU A 34 14.66 -7.81 27.49
C GLU A 34 13.88 -7.36 28.73
N PRO A 35 12.95 -6.38 28.59
CA PRO A 35 12.03 -6.03 29.66
C PRO A 35 11.20 -7.25 30.03
N SER A 36 11.28 -7.69 31.28
CA SER A 36 10.42 -8.79 31.73
C SER A 36 9.02 -8.27 32.05
N MET A 37 7.97 -9.07 31.78
CA MET A 37 6.59 -8.74 32.17
C MET A 37 6.45 -8.46 33.67
N LEU A 38 7.26 -9.10 34.51
CA LEU A 38 7.32 -8.83 35.95
C LEU A 38 7.77 -7.40 36.24
N ARG A 39 8.69 -6.82 35.48
CA ARG A 39 9.08 -5.42 35.61
C ARG A 39 7.99 -4.47 35.16
N LEU A 40 7.27 -4.84 34.08
CA LEU A 40 6.15 -4.05 33.55
C LEU A 40 4.97 -4.01 34.52
N ARG A 41 4.65 -5.12 35.22
CA ARG A 41 3.55 -5.23 36.19
C ARG A 41 3.80 -4.52 37.53
N ARG A 42 5.00 -4.12 37.84
CA ARG A 42 5.33 -3.39 39.09
C ARG A 42 4.90 -1.90 39.09
N SER A 43 4.48 -1.38 37.96
CA SER A 43 3.93 -0.02 37.88
C SER A 43 2.45 0.01 38.26
N CYS A 44 1.97 1.17 38.74
CA CYS A 44 0.54 1.35 39.04
C CYS A 44 -0.36 0.97 37.86
N PRO A 45 -1.47 0.26 38.08
CA PRO A 45 -2.37 -0.13 37.00
C PRO A 45 -2.99 1.08 36.30
N MET A 46 -3.23 0.95 35.01
CA MET A 46 -4.07 1.87 34.25
C MET A 46 -5.54 1.60 34.57
N VAL A 47 -6.36 2.64 34.56
CA VAL A 47 -7.79 2.54 34.82
C VAL A 47 -8.56 2.80 33.52
N ALA A 48 -9.57 1.99 33.23
CA ALA A 48 -10.45 2.24 32.11
C ALA A 48 -11.20 3.56 32.31
N ARG A 49 -11.18 4.45 31.35
CA ARG A 49 -11.95 5.71 31.42
C ARG A 49 -13.45 5.39 31.40
N THR A 50 -14.18 5.96 32.35
CA THR A 50 -15.60 5.69 32.55
C THR A 50 -16.52 6.72 31.91
N VAL A 51 -16.01 7.88 31.47
CA VAL A 51 -16.83 9.01 31.07
C VAL A 51 -16.49 9.53 29.68
N GLY A 52 -17.50 9.76 28.85
CA GLY A 52 -17.42 10.62 27.66
C GLY A 52 -16.69 10.01 26.45
N LEU A 53 -16.74 8.69 26.26
CA LEU A 53 -16.11 8.02 25.11
C LEU A 53 -16.95 8.04 23.82
N THR A 54 -18.00 8.86 23.76
CA THR A 54 -18.70 9.09 22.50
C THR A 54 -17.82 9.91 21.56
N VAL A 55 -17.27 9.25 20.58
CA VAL A 55 -16.58 9.89 19.47
C VAL A 55 -17.65 10.36 18.49
N ALA A 56 -17.82 11.68 18.35
CA ALA A 56 -18.69 12.23 17.31
C ALA A 56 -18.10 11.90 15.94
N GLY A 57 -18.77 11.08 15.17
CA GLY A 57 -18.34 10.70 13.83
C GLY A 57 -19.09 9.46 13.29
N ALA A 58 -18.85 9.13 12.05
CA ALA A 58 -19.34 7.89 11.45
C ALA A 58 -18.79 6.66 12.19
N PRO A 59 -19.55 5.56 12.28
CA PRO A 59 -19.05 4.32 12.86
C PRO A 59 -17.77 3.90 12.15
N VAL A 60 -16.78 3.45 12.92
CA VAL A 60 -15.52 2.96 12.38
C VAL A 60 -15.80 1.69 11.58
N GLN A 61 -15.34 1.65 10.35
CA GLN A 61 -15.40 0.48 9.49
C GLN A 61 -14.11 -0.32 9.59
N CYS A 62 -14.20 -1.63 9.33
CA CYS A 62 -13.02 -2.46 9.18
C CYS A 62 -12.11 -1.87 8.09
N PRO A 63 -10.80 -1.70 8.34
CA PRO A 63 -9.87 -1.20 7.32
C PRO A 63 -9.71 -2.16 6.14
N GLU A 64 -9.93 -3.47 6.35
CA GLU A 64 -9.75 -4.48 5.33
C GLU A 64 -10.95 -4.62 4.40
N GLY A 65 -10.66 -4.70 3.10
CA GLY A 65 -11.67 -4.83 2.05
C GLY A 65 -12.18 -6.27 1.85
N THR A 66 -11.53 -7.28 2.43
CA THR A 66 -11.87 -8.69 2.23
C THR A 66 -12.11 -9.42 3.54
N LYS A 67 -13.14 -10.27 3.56
CA LYS A 67 -13.47 -11.08 4.73
C LYS A 67 -12.37 -12.12 5.00
N SER A 68 -11.76 -12.05 6.17
CA SER A 68 -10.65 -12.91 6.60
C SER A 68 -11.07 -14.08 7.49
N LEU A 69 -12.19 -13.98 8.19
CA LEU A 69 -12.80 -15.11 8.91
C LEU A 69 -13.77 -15.87 7.98
N VAL A 70 -13.46 -17.13 7.70
CA VAL A 70 -14.29 -18.01 6.85
C VAL A 70 -15.35 -18.73 7.70
N ASP A 71 -14.89 -19.42 8.75
CA ASP A 71 -15.75 -20.17 9.65
C ASP A 71 -15.15 -20.21 11.05
N TRP A 72 -15.91 -19.73 12.04
CA TRP A 72 -15.46 -19.72 13.43
C TRP A 72 -15.52 -21.10 14.08
N ASP A 73 -16.52 -21.90 13.76
CA ASP A 73 -16.74 -23.18 14.43
C ASP A 73 -15.63 -24.20 14.13
N THR A 74 -14.96 -24.05 13.00
CA THR A 74 -13.75 -24.80 12.62
C THR A 74 -12.46 -24.02 12.78
N ALA A 75 -12.51 -22.78 13.27
CA ALA A 75 -11.41 -21.84 13.32
C ALA A 75 -10.67 -21.72 11.98
N THR A 76 -11.44 -21.47 10.92
CA THR A 76 -10.95 -21.37 9.54
C THR A 76 -10.77 -19.92 9.13
N PHE A 77 -9.55 -19.55 8.77
CA PHE A 77 -9.17 -18.21 8.36
C PHE A 77 -8.61 -18.21 6.93
N CYS A 78 -8.85 -17.11 6.20
CA CYS A 78 -8.29 -16.89 4.87
C CYS A 78 -7.51 -15.58 4.84
N PHE A 79 -6.20 -15.66 4.76
CA PHE A 79 -5.33 -14.49 4.60
C PHE A 79 -4.54 -14.63 3.30
N GLN A 80 -4.50 -13.58 2.49
CA GLN A 80 -3.80 -13.55 1.20
C GLN A 80 -4.21 -14.72 0.27
N ARG A 81 -5.50 -15.07 0.27
CA ARG A 81 -6.11 -16.20 -0.47
C ARG A 81 -5.65 -17.59 -0.04
N GLU A 82 -4.87 -17.69 1.03
CA GLU A 82 -4.51 -18.97 1.64
C GLU A 82 -5.45 -19.25 2.82
N THR A 83 -6.28 -20.29 2.68
CA THR A 83 -7.24 -20.71 3.70
C THR A 83 -6.64 -21.83 4.55
N ARG A 84 -6.75 -21.69 5.88
CA ARG A 84 -6.31 -22.70 6.84
C ARG A 84 -7.34 -22.87 7.94
N SER A 85 -7.60 -24.13 8.31
CA SER A 85 -8.41 -24.49 9.48
C SER A 85 -7.47 -24.89 10.61
N LEU A 86 -7.54 -24.16 11.72
CA LEU A 86 -6.67 -24.38 12.88
C LEU A 86 -7.28 -25.36 13.89
N GLY A 87 -8.62 -25.60 13.81
CA GLY A 87 -9.34 -26.45 14.74
C GLY A 87 -9.47 -25.86 16.14
N TRP A 88 -10.05 -26.64 17.04
CA TRP A 88 -10.21 -26.29 18.44
C TRP A 88 -9.50 -27.32 19.34
N PRO A 89 -8.70 -26.89 20.36
CA PRO A 89 -8.34 -25.51 20.66
C PRO A 89 -7.45 -24.91 19.55
N ILE A 90 -7.58 -23.59 19.30
CA ILE A 90 -6.85 -22.93 18.21
C ILE A 90 -5.34 -22.95 18.50
N ASP A 91 -4.54 -23.45 17.54
CA ASP A 91 -3.09 -23.27 17.54
C ASP A 91 -2.73 -21.86 17.06
N TRP A 92 -2.58 -20.93 18.00
CA TRP A 92 -2.21 -19.55 17.68
C TRP A 92 -0.78 -19.39 17.12
N GLU A 93 0.10 -20.36 17.30
CA GLU A 93 1.42 -20.29 16.69
C GLU A 93 1.39 -20.59 15.20
N ALA A 94 0.49 -21.47 14.74
CA ALA A 94 0.29 -21.86 13.35
C ALA A 94 1.63 -21.99 12.58
N ILE A 95 2.56 -22.77 13.15
CA ILE A 95 4.00 -22.75 12.78
C ILE A 95 4.25 -23.11 11.31
N GLU A 96 3.34 -23.94 10.74
CA GLU A 96 3.38 -24.37 9.34
C GLU A 96 2.88 -23.30 8.35
N ALA A 97 2.30 -22.20 8.86
CA ALA A 97 1.84 -21.11 8.00
C ALA A 97 2.96 -20.10 7.71
N PRO A 98 2.94 -19.44 6.53
CA PRO A 98 3.87 -18.36 6.21
C PRO A 98 3.83 -17.26 7.26
N LEU A 99 4.97 -16.60 7.51
CA LEU A 99 5.08 -15.58 8.57
C LEU A 99 4.05 -14.47 8.43
N LEU A 100 3.78 -13.98 7.22
CA LEU A 100 2.81 -12.92 6.98
C LEU A 100 1.37 -13.40 7.25
N TRP A 101 1.04 -14.65 6.92
CA TRP A 101 -0.23 -15.27 7.27
C TRP A 101 -0.43 -15.30 8.79
N ARG A 102 0.61 -15.69 9.54
CA ARG A 102 0.62 -15.68 11.00
C ARG A 102 0.48 -14.27 11.58
N TYR A 103 1.05 -13.26 10.94
CA TYR A 103 0.85 -11.86 11.31
C TYR A 103 -0.63 -11.48 11.25
N HIS A 104 -1.31 -11.75 10.13
CA HIS A 104 -2.74 -11.49 9.97
C HIS A 104 -3.59 -12.19 11.03
N LEU A 105 -3.26 -13.44 11.38
CA LEU A 105 -3.96 -14.15 12.47
C LEU A 105 -3.92 -13.35 13.78
N HIS A 106 -2.82 -12.64 14.07
CA HIS A 106 -2.61 -11.86 15.29
C HIS A 106 -3.00 -10.39 15.20
N TYR A 107 -3.43 -9.88 14.05
CA TYR A 107 -3.98 -8.53 13.93
C TYR A 107 -5.35 -8.41 14.59
N HIS A 108 -6.09 -9.49 14.65
CA HIS A 108 -7.46 -9.56 15.12
C HIS A 108 -8.45 -8.67 14.34
N ASP A 109 -8.12 -8.29 13.12
CA ASP A 109 -9.04 -7.65 12.18
C ASP A 109 -10.19 -8.58 11.75
N TRP A 110 -9.96 -9.88 11.71
CA TRP A 110 -10.97 -10.88 11.46
C TRP A 110 -12.12 -10.87 12.49
N LEU A 111 -11.96 -10.29 13.68
CA LEU A 111 -13.05 -10.09 14.65
C LEU A 111 -14.17 -9.20 14.10
N TRP A 112 -13.88 -8.28 13.19
CA TRP A 112 -14.88 -7.46 12.54
C TRP A 112 -15.86 -8.25 11.67
N TRP A 113 -15.50 -9.47 11.29
CA TRP A 113 -16.30 -10.36 10.47
C TRP A 113 -17.13 -11.36 11.27
N LEU A 114 -17.01 -11.37 12.60
CA LEU A 114 -17.95 -12.06 13.47
C LEU A 114 -19.30 -11.34 13.40
N PRO A 115 -20.43 -12.11 13.44
CA PRO A 115 -21.74 -11.48 13.52
C PRO A 115 -21.80 -10.50 14.71
N THR A 116 -22.24 -9.28 14.47
CA THR A 116 -22.29 -8.23 15.50
C THR A 116 -23.22 -8.57 16.67
N CYS A 117 -24.17 -9.51 16.47
CA CYS A 117 -25.05 -10.02 17.50
C CYS A 117 -24.48 -11.18 18.32
N ASP A 118 -23.32 -11.73 17.95
CA ASP A 118 -22.71 -12.90 18.62
C ASP A 118 -21.60 -12.49 19.59
N ILE A 119 -22.01 -11.78 20.64
CA ILE A 119 -21.11 -11.29 21.70
C ILE A 119 -20.38 -12.45 22.41
N GLU A 120 -21.03 -13.62 22.53
CA GLU A 120 -20.41 -14.78 23.18
C GLU A 120 -19.25 -15.35 22.34
N LYS A 121 -19.41 -15.45 21.02
CA LYS A 121 -18.27 -15.84 20.14
C LYS A 121 -17.14 -14.83 20.20
N LEU A 122 -17.45 -13.54 20.27
CA LEU A 122 -16.45 -12.49 20.42
C LEU A 122 -15.66 -12.66 21.73
N LYS A 123 -16.36 -12.85 22.87
CA LYS A 123 -15.74 -13.08 24.17
C LYS A 123 -14.90 -14.36 24.17
N GLN A 124 -15.44 -15.45 23.62
CA GLN A 124 -14.74 -16.74 23.51
C GLN A 124 -13.44 -16.60 22.70
N SER A 125 -13.48 -15.88 21.57
CA SER A 125 -12.32 -15.65 20.71
C SER A 125 -11.20 -14.95 21.45
N VAL A 126 -11.55 -13.86 22.13
CA VAL A 126 -10.61 -13.00 22.86
C VAL A 126 -10.04 -13.74 24.07
N SER A 127 -10.89 -14.41 24.88
CA SER A 127 -10.45 -15.20 26.04
C SER A 127 -9.52 -16.33 25.64
N HIS A 128 -9.87 -17.09 24.61
CA HIS A 128 -9.06 -18.20 24.12
C HIS A 128 -7.67 -17.73 23.65
N TRP A 129 -7.60 -16.53 22.98
CA TRP A 129 -6.31 -15.97 22.62
C TRP A 129 -5.50 -15.55 23.85
N ILE A 130 -6.12 -14.86 24.82
CA ILE A 130 -5.45 -14.40 26.04
C ILE A 130 -4.85 -15.55 26.84
N GLU A 131 -5.61 -16.63 26.98
CA GLU A 131 -5.21 -17.82 27.74
C GLU A 131 -4.19 -18.68 26.99
N GLY A 132 -4.38 -18.85 25.70
CA GLY A 132 -3.57 -19.71 24.84
C GLY A 132 -2.28 -19.09 24.35
N HIS A 133 -2.16 -17.74 24.33
CA HIS A 133 -1.02 -17.07 23.69
C HIS A 133 -0.24 -16.20 24.68
N ARG A 134 0.65 -16.83 25.43
CA ARG A 134 1.44 -16.15 26.48
C ARG A 134 2.49 -15.20 25.90
N CYS A 135 2.75 -14.11 26.64
CA CYS A 135 3.77 -13.12 26.29
C CYS A 135 5.15 -13.77 26.14
N SER A 136 5.76 -13.58 24.97
CA SER A 136 7.10 -14.06 24.65
C SER A 136 7.71 -13.25 23.50
N THR A 137 8.99 -12.94 23.59
CA THR A 137 9.75 -12.30 22.49
C THR A 137 9.85 -13.17 21.24
N ARG A 138 9.54 -14.45 21.33
CA ARG A 138 9.57 -15.41 20.22
C ARG A 138 8.20 -15.63 19.59
N ALA A 139 7.13 -15.33 20.31
CA ALA A 139 5.77 -15.48 19.82
C ALA A 139 5.43 -14.39 18.80
N VAL A 140 4.90 -14.78 17.66
CA VAL A 140 4.58 -13.86 16.54
C VAL A 140 3.57 -12.81 17.00
N GLY A 141 2.55 -13.19 17.77
CA GLY A 141 1.53 -12.26 18.25
C GLY A 141 2.03 -11.21 19.24
N TRP A 142 3.24 -11.34 19.79
CA TRP A 142 3.87 -10.36 20.67
C TRP A 142 4.96 -9.53 19.97
N GLN A 143 5.17 -9.75 18.66
CA GLN A 143 5.98 -8.82 17.87
C GLN A 143 5.26 -7.47 17.76
N PRO A 144 5.99 -6.34 17.76
CA PRO A 144 5.36 -5.02 17.92
C PRO A 144 4.33 -4.69 16.84
N TYR A 145 4.59 -5.04 15.58
CA TYR A 145 3.66 -4.71 14.50
C TYR A 145 2.31 -5.45 14.61
N PRO A 146 2.24 -6.80 14.68
CA PRO A 146 0.98 -7.50 14.93
C PRO A 146 0.27 -7.05 16.19
N LEU A 147 1.02 -6.77 17.25
CA LEU A 147 0.49 -6.30 18.52
C LEU A 147 -0.14 -4.90 18.37
N SER A 148 0.48 -3.98 17.63
CA SER A 148 -0.08 -2.64 17.38
C SER A 148 -1.43 -2.72 16.66
N LEU A 149 -1.52 -3.53 15.60
CA LEU A 149 -2.77 -3.69 14.85
C LEU A 149 -3.86 -4.33 15.71
N ARG A 150 -3.51 -5.29 16.55
CA ARG A 150 -4.44 -5.89 17.51
C ARG A 150 -4.92 -4.88 18.55
N LEU A 151 -4.04 -4.06 19.12
CA LEU A 151 -4.43 -3.00 20.05
C LEU A 151 -5.37 -1.98 19.39
N ILE A 152 -5.12 -1.60 18.13
CA ILE A 152 -6.00 -0.72 17.37
C ILE A 152 -7.36 -1.39 17.20
N ASN A 153 -7.43 -2.63 16.73
CA ASN A 153 -8.69 -3.37 16.54
C ASN A 153 -9.44 -3.57 17.86
N TRP A 154 -8.76 -3.93 18.94
CA TRP A 154 -9.38 -4.08 20.25
C TRP A 154 -9.88 -2.75 20.81
N SER A 155 -9.16 -1.66 20.60
CA SER A 155 -9.62 -0.32 20.97
C SER A 155 -10.95 0.02 20.34
N LEU A 156 -11.04 -0.15 19.03
CA LEU A 156 -12.21 0.24 18.25
C LEU A 156 -13.38 -0.73 18.42
N LEU A 157 -13.11 -2.01 18.38
CA LEU A 157 -14.16 -3.03 18.40
C LEU A 157 -14.61 -3.35 19.83
N LEU A 158 -13.66 -3.60 20.75
CA LEU A 158 -13.99 -4.08 22.11
C LEU A 158 -14.20 -2.96 23.11
N LEU A 159 -13.32 -1.93 23.10
CA LEU A 159 -13.37 -0.84 24.07
C LEU A 159 -14.29 0.31 23.64
N GLU A 160 -14.75 0.34 22.38
CA GLU A 160 -15.70 1.34 21.88
C GLU A 160 -17.00 0.69 21.38
N HIS A 161 -16.98 -0.03 20.25
CA HIS A 161 -18.19 -0.51 19.57
C HIS A 161 -19.02 -1.48 20.42
N HIS A 162 -18.41 -2.48 21.04
CA HIS A 162 -19.11 -3.49 21.88
C HIS A 162 -18.99 -3.24 23.39
N ARG A 163 -18.48 -2.07 23.78
CA ARG A 163 -18.19 -1.74 25.18
C ARG A 163 -19.33 -2.07 26.15
N GLU A 164 -20.52 -1.56 25.89
CA GLU A 164 -21.68 -1.73 26.80
C GLU A 164 -22.03 -3.20 26.99
N SER A 165 -22.06 -3.95 25.90
CA SER A 165 -22.36 -5.39 25.93
C SER A 165 -21.29 -6.18 26.69
N LEU A 166 -20.00 -5.84 26.51
CA LEU A 166 -18.88 -6.54 27.15
C LEU A 166 -18.73 -6.18 28.63
N GLN A 167 -19.08 -4.95 29.04
CA GLN A 167 -19.08 -4.52 30.44
C GLN A 167 -20.12 -5.25 31.31
N GLY A 168 -21.18 -5.79 30.69
CA GLY A 168 -22.16 -6.62 31.37
C GLY A 168 -21.58 -7.91 31.98
N ASP A 169 -20.45 -8.40 31.48
CA ASP A 169 -19.68 -9.51 32.01
C ASP A 169 -18.42 -8.98 32.71
N ALA A 170 -18.50 -8.80 34.01
CA ALA A 170 -17.44 -8.17 34.80
C ALA A 170 -16.14 -8.99 34.81
N GLU A 171 -16.21 -10.32 34.73
CA GLU A 171 -15.03 -11.20 34.72
C GLU A 171 -14.29 -11.07 33.39
N PHE A 172 -15.03 -11.21 32.29
CA PHE A 172 -14.46 -11.00 30.95
C PHE A 172 -13.87 -9.59 30.78
N TRP A 173 -14.62 -8.56 31.21
CA TRP A 173 -14.17 -7.17 31.11
C TRP A 173 -12.85 -6.94 31.84
N GLN A 174 -12.70 -7.50 33.04
CA GLN A 174 -11.46 -7.43 33.81
C GLN A 174 -10.31 -8.19 33.15
N LEU A 175 -10.59 -9.35 32.54
CA LEU A 175 -9.63 -10.13 31.77
C LEU A 175 -9.13 -9.33 30.57
N LEU A 176 -10.05 -8.76 29.80
CA LEU A 176 -9.77 -7.93 28.63
C LEU A 176 -8.88 -6.73 28.98
N LEU A 177 -9.26 -5.95 30.00
CA LEU A 177 -8.52 -4.75 30.40
C LEU A 177 -7.09 -5.09 30.87
N ARG A 178 -6.93 -6.14 31.65
CA ARG A 178 -5.59 -6.58 32.08
C ARG A 178 -4.72 -6.99 30.90
N SER A 179 -5.29 -7.78 29.98
CA SER A 179 -4.54 -8.20 28.80
C SER A 179 -4.21 -7.02 27.89
N TYR A 180 -5.15 -6.06 27.71
CA TYR A 180 -4.92 -4.84 26.93
C TYR A 180 -3.77 -4.00 27.53
N GLU A 181 -3.77 -3.80 28.84
CA GLU A 181 -2.72 -3.06 29.56
C GLU A 181 -1.36 -3.77 29.42
N ASP A 182 -1.29 -5.08 29.61
CA ASP A 182 -0.07 -5.87 29.44
C ASP A 182 0.51 -5.71 28.02
N GLN A 183 -0.35 -5.77 26.99
CA GLN A 183 0.02 -5.58 25.60
C GLN A 183 0.51 -4.15 25.32
N TRP A 184 -0.21 -3.14 25.85
CA TRP A 184 0.15 -1.75 25.67
C TRP A 184 1.53 -1.44 26.28
N ARG A 185 1.79 -1.92 27.51
CA ARG A 185 3.08 -1.76 28.19
C ARG A 185 4.20 -2.50 27.47
N TRP A 186 3.90 -3.67 26.94
CA TRP A 186 4.87 -4.41 26.10
C TRP A 186 5.25 -3.61 24.86
N LEU A 187 4.27 -3.10 24.14
CA LEU A 187 4.51 -2.28 22.95
C LEU A 187 5.35 -1.04 23.26
N GLU A 188 5.03 -0.35 24.34
CA GLU A 188 5.76 0.85 24.79
C GLU A 188 7.27 0.58 24.97
N CYS A 189 7.62 -0.60 25.46
CA CYS A 189 9.01 -1.02 25.61
C CYS A 189 9.67 -1.50 24.32
N HIS A 190 8.89 -1.85 23.29
CA HIS A 190 9.36 -2.53 22.08
C HIS A 190 9.04 -1.78 20.78
N VAL A 191 8.75 -0.49 20.84
CA VAL A 191 8.50 0.35 19.66
C VAL A 191 9.59 0.15 18.60
N GLU A 192 9.19 0.02 17.34
CA GLU A 192 10.07 -0.36 16.22
C GLU A 192 10.87 0.83 15.65
N TRP A 193 11.56 1.57 16.52
CA TRP A 193 12.42 2.68 16.12
C TRP A 193 13.44 2.32 15.04
N HIS A 194 13.82 1.06 14.97
CA HIS A 194 14.79 0.54 14.02
C HIS A 194 14.23 0.31 12.62
N LEU A 195 12.92 0.12 12.49
CA LEU A 195 12.24 -0.02 11.21
C LEU A 195 11.76 1.33 10.68
N GLY A 196 11.19 2.17 11.54
CA GLY A 196 10.57 3.41 11.09
C GLY A 196 9.32 3.15 10.25
N ALA A 197 9.01 4.07 9.34
CA ALA A 197 7.92 3.99 8.37
C ALA A 197 6.55 3.69 9.01
N ASN A 198 5.65 3.07 8.26
CA ASN A 198 4.31 2.71 8.74
C ASN A 198 4.35 1.91 10.04
N HIS A 199 5.33 1.01 10.25
CA HIS A 199 5.47 0.25 11.49
C HIS A 199 5.57 1.15 12.72
N LEU A 200 6.46 2.14 12.68
CA LEU A 200 6.65 3.08 13.78
C LEU A 200 5.41 3.95 14.00
N LEU A 201 4.82 4.45 12.92
CA LEU A 201 3.61 5.27 13.02
C LEU A 201 2.44 4.49 13.62
N GLU A 202 2.24 3.24 13.20
CA GLU A 202 1.18 2.37 13.74
C GLU A 202 1.45 1.94 15.19
N ASN A 203 2.70 1.72 15.58
CA ASN A 203 3.06 1.50 16.99
C ASN A 203 2.65 2.72 17.85
N LEU A 204 3.01 3.94 17.43
CA LEU A 204 2.69 5.16 18.17
C LEU A 204 1.19 5.46 18.20
N ALA A 205 0.48 5.21 17.09
CA ALA A 205 -0.98 5.35 17.02
C ALA A 205 -1.69 4.37 17.97
N ALA A 206 -1.24 3.11 18.03
CA ALA A 206 -1.78 2.13 18.99
C ALA A 206 -1.57 2.57 20.45
N LEU A 207 -0.39 3.10 20.76
CA LEU A 207 -0.10 3.66 22.09
C LEU A 207 -0.99 4.87 22.41
N GLN A 208 -1.20 5.77 21.45
CA GLN A 208 -2.06 6.95 21.61
C GLN A 208 -3.53 6.57 21.80
N LEU A 209 -4.04 5.60 21.03
CA LEU A 209 -5.38 5.06 21.23
C LEU A 209 -5.54 4.45 22.63
N GLY A 210 -4.55 3.71 23.12
CA GLY A 210 -4.55 3.19 24.48
C GLY A 210 -4.70 4.30 25.54
N LEU A 211 -4.03 5.44 25.36
CA LEU A 211 -4.15 6.60 26.26
C LEU A 211 -5.53 7.29 26.17
N PHE A 212 -6.26 7.09 25.10
CA PHE A 212 -7.65 7.56 25.00
C PHE A 212 -8.62 6.69 25.83
N TYR A 213 -8.47 5.37 25.78
CA TYR A 213 -9.37 4.44 26.48
C TYR A 213 -8.96 4.13 27.93
N LEU A 214 -7.66 4.22 28.22
CA LEU A 214 -7.11 3.99 29.55
C LEU A 214 -6.54 5.27 30.13
N GLU A 215 -6.79 5.50 31.42
CA GLU A 215 -6.19 6.60 32.13
C GLU A 215 -4.85 6.17 32.75
N PRO A 216 -3.73 6.73 32.28
CA PRO A 216 -2.43 6.40 32.84
C PRO A 216 -2.31 6.98 34.26
N PRO A 217 -1.55 6.30 35.16
CA PRO A 217 -1.25 6.86 36.48
C PRO A 217 -0.53 8.20 36.36
N ALA A 218 -0.66 9.06 37.38
CA ALA A 218 -0.07 10.40 37.37
C ALA A 218 1.44 10.40 37.05
N SER A 219 2.17 9.37 37.49
CA SER A 219 3.60 9.18 37.21
C SER A 219 3.92 8.94 35.71
N TRP A 220 2.91 8.72 34.87
CA TRP A 220 3.06 8.43 33.44
C TRP A 220 2.67 9.60 32.53
N GLN A 221 2.25 10.73 33.09
CA GLN A 221 1.82 11.89 32.29
C GLN A 221 2.93 12.42 31.37
N ASP A 222 4.19 12.44 31.83
CA ASP A 222 5.33 12.83 30.97
C ASP A 222 5.51 11.86 29.80
N ARG A 223 5.31 10.56 30.05
CA ARG A 223 5.40 9.54 29.02
C ARG A 223 4.27 9.68 28.00
N ALA A 224 3.05 9.94 28.44
CA ALA A 224 1.92 10.22 27.57
C ALA A 224 2.20 11.42 26.65
N ARG A 225 2.65 12.54 27.23
CA ARG A 225 3.07 13.71 26.44
C ARG A 225 4.21 13.41 25.45
N GLN A 226 5.11 12.49 25.80
CA GLN A 226 6.19 12.09 24.92
C GLN A 226 5.69 11.25 23.75
N ILE A 227 4.73 10.34 23.95
CA ILE A 227 4.08 9.56 22.89
C ILE A 227 3.38 10.49 21.88
N GLU A 228 2.63 11.48 22.38
CA GLU A 228 1.98 12.51 21.53
C GLU A 228 3.00 13.25 20.64
N LYS A 229 4.12 13.68 21.23
CA LYS A 229 5.19 14.38 20.50
C LYS A 229 5.82 13.50 19.42
N TRP A 230 6.08 12.24 19.72
CA TRP A 230 6.63 11.30 18.76
C TRP A 230 5.67 11.01 17.63
N LEU A 231 4.39 10.79 17.95
CA LEU A 231 3.34 10.56 16.97
C LEU A 231 3.23 11.75 16.00
N LEU A 232 3.17 12.97 16.54
CA LEU A 232 3.08 14.18 15.73
C LEU A 232 4.34 14.33 14.85
N PHE A 233 5.52 14.11 15.41
CA PHE A 233 6.77 14.16 14.66
C PHE A 233 6.77 13.16 13.50
N GLU A 234 6.38 11.90 13.75
CA GLU A 234 6.31 10.88 12.70
C GLU A 234 5.26 11.19 11.64
N CYS A 235 4.09 11.70 12.00
CA CYS A 235 3.09 12.17 11.04
C CYS A 235 3.67 13.26 10.12
N GLN A 236 4.40 14.25 10.68
CA GLN A 236 5.03 15.32 9.91
C GLN A 236 6.18 14.83 9.01
N GLN A 237 6.89 13.77 9.42
CA GLN A 237 7.97 13.19 8.60
C GLN A 237 7.45 12.27 7.51
N GLN A 238 6.39 11.50 7.80
CA GLN A 238 5.92 10.45 6.91
C GLN A 238 4.85 10.91 5.93
N VAL A 239 4.10 11.97 6.23
CA VAL A 239 3.15 12.58 5.30
C VAL A 239 3.77 13.82 4.66
N LEU A 240 4.03 13.74 3.37
CA LEU A 240 4.65 14.80 2.59
C LEU A 240 3.74 16.05 2.54
N PRO A 241 4.29 17.23 2.21
CA PRO A 241 3.49 18.46 2.16
C PRO A 241 2.27 18.40 1.25
N ASP A 242 2.32 17.60 0.17
CA ASP A 242 1.22 17.35 -0.77
C ASP A 242 0.26 16.24 -0.32
N GLY A 243 0.42 15.69 0.88
CA GLY A 243 -0.48 14.73 1.49
C GLY A 243 -0.21 13.26 1.16
N VAL A 244 0.82 12.95 0.38
CA VAL A 244 1.19 11.55 0.11
C VAL A 244 2.06 11.00 1.23
N HIS A 245 1.80 9.76 1.63
CA HIS A 245 2.70 9.02 2.51
C HIS A 245 4.05 8.78 1.81
N TYR A 246 5.16 9.01 2.49
CA TYR A 246 6.50 9.06 1.89
C TYR A 246 7.01 7.72 1.32
N GLU A 247 6.36 6.59 1.66
CA GLU A 247 6.66 5.28 1.05
C GLU A 247 6.11 5.15 -0.38
N ARG A 248 5.27 6.11 -0.80
CA ARG A 248 4.79 6.24 -2.19
C ARG A 248 4.07 5.00 -2.72
N SER A 249 3.39 4.28 -1.86
CA SER A 249 2.49 3.19 -2.25
C SER A 249 1.04 3.64 -2.07
N PRO A 250 0.20 3.67 -3.13
CA PRO A 250 -1.22 3.99 -3.00
C PRO A 250 -1.99 3.10 -2.02
N MET A 251 -1.59 1.82 -1.88
CA MET A 251 -2.18 0.92 -0.89
C MET A 251 -1.83 1.35 0.54
N TYR A 252 -0.55 1.65 0.83
CA TYR A 252 -0.17 2.14 2.17
C TYR A 252 -0.68 3.54 2.45
N GLN A 253 -0.89 4.38 1.43
CA GLN A 253 -1.59 5.65 1.56
C GLN A 253 -2.99 5.47 2.16
N LEU A 254 -3.77 4.50 1.66
CA LEU A 254 -5.09 4.15 2.19
C LEU A 254 -5.02 3.68 3.65
N ARG A 255 -4.04 2.84 3.98
CA ARG A 255 -3.84 2.33 5.34
C ARG A 255 -3.59 3.45 6.34
N ILE A 256 -2.67 4.35 6.00
CA ILE A 256 -2.29 5.45 6.90
C ILE A 256 -3.40 6.51 6.98
N LEU A 257 -4.08 6.81 5.88
CA LEU A 257 -5.24 7.68 5.89
C LEU A 257 -6.30 7.16 6.85
N TRP A 258 -6.70 5.89 6.72
CA TRP A 258 -7.67 5.26 7.62
C TRP A 258 -7.22 5.36 9.09
N LEU A 259 -5.96 5.06 9.36
CA LEU A 259 -5.41 5.12 10.71
C LEU A 259 -5.54 6.53 11.33
N LEU A 260 -5.18 7.56 10.57
CA LEU A 260 -5.25 8.95 11.04
C LEU A 260 -6.70 9.46 11.14
N GLU A 261 -7.61 9.03 10.26
CA GLU A 261 -9.05 9.32 10.36
C GLU A 261 -9.67 8.75 11.64
N VAL A 262 -9.24 7.54 12.00
CA VAL A 262 -9.66 6.90 13.26
C VAL A 262 -9.07 7.61 14.47
N LEU A 263 -7.82 8.01 14.38
CA LEU A 263 -7.07 8.56 15.52
C LEU A 263 -7.45 10.02 15.83
N ALA A 264 -7.57 10.88 14.81
CA ALA A 264 -7.75 12.32 14.98
C ALA A 264 -8.93 12.68 15.91
N PRO A 265 -10.15 12.13 15.77
CA PRO A 265 -11.27 12.46 16.66
C PRO A 265 -11.08 11.96 18.10
N ARG A 266 -10.15 11.06 18.33
CA ARG A 266 -9.79 10.51 19.65
C ARG A 266 -8.62 11.24 20.32
N CYS A 267 -8.10 12.25 19.66
CA CYS A 267 -7.10 13.17 20.20
C CYS A 267 -7.74 14.48 20.66
N GLN A 268 -6.99 15.31 21.37
CA GLN A 268 -7.44 16.60 21.88
C GLN A 268 -6.43 17.71 21.58
N GLY A 269 -6.86 18.96 21.71
CA GLY A 269 -5.99 20.13 21.63
C GLY A 269 -5.26 20.25 20.29
N ASP A 270 -3.99 20.58 20.35
CA ASP A 270 -3.14 20.82 19.20
C ASP A 270 -2.86 19.56 18.38
N LEU A 271 -2.71 18.41 19.04
CA LEU A 271 -2.53 17.13 18.37
C LEU A 271 -3.71 16.83 17.45
N ARG A 272 -4.96 16.95 17.95
CA ARG A 272 -6.16 16.73 17.14
C ARG A 272 -6.19 17.62 15.91
N ARG A 273 -5.98 18.93 16.09
CA ARG A 273 -5.98 19.90 14.98
C ARG A 273 -4.96 19.54 13.90
N GLN A 274 -3.72 19.21 14.29
CA GLN A 274 -2.66 18.87 13.33
C GLN A 274 -2.92 17.54 12.60
N LEU A 275 -3.52 16.54 13.28
CA LEU A 275 -3.95 15.30 12.65
C LEU A 275 -5.09 15.54 11.65
N GLU A 276 -6.09 16.34 11.99
CA GLU A 276 -7.20 16.70 11.09
C GLU A 276 -6.71 17.43 9.83
N GLU A 277 -5.77 18.37 9.97
CA GLU A 277 -5.13 19.05 8.84
C GLU A 277 -4.34 18.06 7.95
N THR A 278 -3.67 17.09 8.56
CA THR A 278 -2.92 16.05 7.84
C THR A 278 -3.87 15.11 7.11
N VAL A 279 -4.93 14.67 7.76
CA VAL A 279 -5.99 13.83 7.17
C VAL A 279 -6.60 14.50 5.93
N GLU A 280 -6.88 15.80 6.00
CA GLU A 280 -7.48 16.51 4.87
C GLU A 280 -6.53 16.56 3.65
N ARG A 281 -5.23 16.83 3.86
CA ARG A 281 -4.23 16.73 2.78
C ARG A 281 -4.14 15.32 2.21
N MET A 282 -4.15 14.30 3.07
CA MET A 282 -4.09 12.91 2.63
C MET A 282 -5.33 12.50 1.83
N ARG A 283 -6.53 12.94 2.21
CA ARG A 283 -7.78 12.69 1.45
C ARG A 283 -7.69 13.22 0.02
N GLN A 284 -7.21 14.45 -0.13
CA GLN A 284 -7.02 15.10 -1.43
C GLN A 284 -6.01 14.31 -2.28
N ALA A 285 -4.84 14.00 -1.72
CA ALA A 285 -3.83 13.23 -2.42
C ALA A 285 -4.32 11.81 -2.78
N THR A 286 -5.01 11.14 -1.85
CA THR A 286 -5.53 9.79 -2.08
C THR A 286 -6.50 9.75 -3.26
N ALA A 287 -7.40 10.73 -3.36
CA ALA A 287 -8.34 10.80 -4.48
C ALA A 287 -7.64 10.84 -5.84
N LEU A 288 -6.47 11.50 -5.93
CA LEU A 288 -5.68 11.59 -7.16
C LEU A 288 -4.95 10.28 -7.49
N LEU A 289 -4.67 9.44 -6.51
CA LEU A 289 -4.00 8.14 -6.68
C LEU A 289 -4.97 6.97 -6.95
N LEU A 290 -6.27 7.25 -7.06
CA LEU A 290 -7.27 6.26 -7.44
C LEU A 290 -7.63 6.39 -8.93
N HIS A 291 -7.91 5.27 -9.58
CA HIS A 291 -8.56 5.25 -10.89
C HIS A 291 -10.04 5.62 -10.82
N SER A 292 -10.70 5.80 -11.95
CA SER A 292 -12.14 6.15 -12.02
C SER A 292 -13.06 5.05 -11.48
N ASN A 293 -12.59 3.80 -11.44
CA ASN A 293 -13.25 2.67 -10.78
C ASN A 293 -12.99 2.60 -9.28
N HIS A 294 -12.42 3.65 -8.70
CA HIS A 294 -12.04 3.74 -7.28
C HIS A 294 -10.99 2.71 -6.81
N GLN A 295 -10.27 2.06 -7.71
CA GLN A 295 -9.15 1.21 -7.31
C GLN A 295 -7.85 2.02 -7.21
N PRO A 296 -6.97 1.71 -6.24
CA PRO A 296 -5.67 2.35 -6.14
C PRO A 296 -4.78 1.97 -7.32
N ALA A 297 -3.97 2.92 -7.78
CA ALA A 297 -2.91 2.65 -8.73
C ALA A 297 -1.92 1.62 -8.16
N LEU A 298 -1.39 0.76 -9.04
CA LEU A 298 -0.53 -0.37 -8.65
C LEU A 298 0.95 -0.01 -8.53
N LEU A 299 1.25 1.25 -8.18
CA LEU A 299 2.62 1.75 -8.09
C LEU A 299 3.31 1.25 -6.83
N ASN A 300 4.58 0.87 -6.95
CA ASN A 300 5.36 0.32 -5.85
C ASN A 300 4.67 -0.92 -5.22
N ASP A 301 4.82 -1.17 -3.92
CA ASP A 301 4.09 -2.22 -3.23
C ASP A 301 2.61 -1.83 -3.04
N SER A 302 1.85 -1.83 -4.14
CA SER A 302 0.43 -1.53 -4.15
C SER A 302 -0.37 -2.65 -4.81
N VAL A 303 -1.49 -3.00 -4.21
CA VAL A 303 -2.47 -3.97 -4.72
C VAL A 303 -3.89 -3.49 -4.40
N GLN A 304 -4.87 -4.06 -5.09
CA GLN A 304 -6.29 -3.76 -4.92
C GLN A 304 -6.94 -4.66 -3.86
N GLY A 305 -7.99 -4.18 -3.23
CA GLY A 305 -8.87 -4.97 -2.36
C GLY A 305 -8.31 -5.33 -0.98
N VAL A 306 -7.11 -4.83 -0.61
CA VAL A 306 -6.56 -5.04 0.75
C VAL A 306 -7.20 -4.07 1.73
N TYR A 307 -7.31 -2.80 1.37
CA TYR A 307 -7.93 -1.79 2.22
C TYR A 307 -9.17 -1.20 1.57
N SER A 308 -10.19 -0.91 2.39
CA SER A 308 -11.38 -0.20 1.97
C SER A 308 -11.04 1.25 1.63
N ILE A 309 -11.71 1.80 0.63
CA ILE A 309 -11.57 3.21 0.29
C ILE A 309 -12.54 4.00 1.16
N PRO A 310 -12.05 4.96 1.97
CA PRO A 310 -12.91 5.75 2.83
C PRO A 310 -13.92 6.59 2.01
N ASP A 311 -15.17 6.67 2.48
CA ASP A 311 -16.20 7.52 1.87
C ASP A 311 -15.76 8.99 1.79
N SER A 312 -14.90 9.41 2.71
CA SER A 312 -14.31 10.74 2.75
C SER A 312 -13.44 11.09 1.53
N VAL A 313 -13.02 10.10 0.75
CA VAL A 313 -12.20 10.26 -0.47
C VAL A 313 -13.07 10.32 -1.72
N HIS A 314 -14.27 9.72 -1.68
CA HIS A 314 -15.19 9.71 -2.80
C HIS A 314 -15.57 11.15 -3.18
N ASN A 315 -15.76 11.42 -4.46
CA ASN A 315 -16.17 12.73 -5.01
C ASN A 315 -15.17 13.90 -4.80
N ARG A 316 -13.92 13.65 -4.40
CA ARG A 316 -12.88 14.68 -4.29
C ARG A 316 -12.08 14.89 -5.57
N LYS A 317 -12.30 14.06 -6.58
CA LYS A 317 -11.63 14.13 -7.86
C LYS A 317 -12.20 15.27 -8.69
N SER A 318 -11.36 16.22 -9.07
CA SER A 318 -11.71 17.25 -10.03
C SER A 318 -11.09 16.91 -11.39
N PRO A 319 -11.81 17.11 -12.50
CA PRO A 319 -11.21 17.00 -13.83
C PRO A 319 -10.08 18.02 -14.00
N GLY A 320 -9.09 17.64 -14.77
CA GLY A 320 -7.93 18.46 -15.09
C GLY A 320 -6.60 17.77 -14.80
N ALA A 321 -5.52 18.45 -15.10
CA ALA A 321 -4.19 18.03 -14.71
C ALA A 321 -3.95 18.27 -13.21
N TRP A 322 -3.16 17.42 -12.62
CA TRP A 322 -2.78 17.51 -11.22
C TRP A 322 -1.33 17.14 -11.00
N ALA A 323 -0.75 17.66 -9.93
CA ALA A 323 0.61 17.38 -9.52
C ALA A 323 0.71 17.21 -8.02
N LEU A 324 1.49 16.24 -7.58
CA LEU A 324 1.94 15.98 -6.22
C LEU A 324 3.48 16.02 -6.22
N PRO A 325 4.11 17.21 -6.33
CA PRO A 325 5.52 17.36 -6.66
C PRO A 325 6.45 16.87 -5.54
N ASN A 326 6.02 16.87 -4.27
CA ASN A 326 6.81 16.34 -3.18
C ASN A 326 6.84 14.80 -3.20
N ALA A 327 5.76 14.18 -3.62
CA ALA A 327 5.70 12.75 -3.87
C ALA A 327 6.38 12.38 -5.19
N GLY A 328 6.27 13.22 -6.21
CA GLY A 328 6.74 12.97 -7.57
C GLY A 328 5.68 12.36 -8.48
N TYR A 329 4.40 12.46 -8.13
CA TYR A 329 3.28 11.97 -8.92
C TYR A 329 2.61 13.08 -9.71
N TYR A 330 2.27 12.77 -10.95
CA TYR A 330 1.63 13.70 -11.89
C TYR A 330 0.54 12.97 -12.67
N GLY A 331 -0.45 13.70 -13.14
CA GLY A 331 -1.47 13.05 -13.93
C GLY A 331 -2.57 13.96 -14.44
N PHE A 332 -3.57 13.33 -15.02
CA PHE A 332 -4.75 13.98 -15.57
C PHE A 332 -6.01 13.14 -15.31
N HIS A 333 -7.10 13.80 -15.01
CA HIS A 333 -8.44 13.21 -14.96
C HIS A 333 -9.37 13.95 -15.90
N SER A 334 -9.97 13.26 -16.88
CA SER A 334 -10.96 13.87 -17.76
C SER A 334 -12.37 13.82 -17.15
N GLN A 335 -13.28 14.64 -17.69
CA GLN A 335 -14.70 14.60 -17.32
C GLN A 335 -15.37 13.28 -17.73
N GLU A 336 -14.88 12.67 -18.81
CA GLU A 336 -15.36 11.40 -19.36
C GLU A 336 -14.80 10.17 -18.61
N GLY A 337 -14.04 10.37 -17.52
CA GLY A 337 -13.49 9.32 -16.69
C GLY A 337 -12.18 8.72 -17.21
N GLU A 338 -11.48 9.40 -18.11
CA GLU A 338 -10.11 9.02 -18.47
C GLU A 338 -9.14 9.47 -17.39
N SER A 339 -8.17 8.62 -17.04
CA SER A 339 -7.18 8.86 -15.98
C SER A 339 -5.80 8.43 -16.46
N LEU A 340 -4.85 9.35 -16.42
CA LEU A 340 -3.42 9.10 -16.56
C LEU A 340 -2.75 9.41 -15.23
N LEU A 341 -1.94 8.46 -14.73
CA LEU A 341 -1.15 8.62 -13.52
C LEU A 341 0.29 8.24 -13.83
N ILE A 342 1.24 9.14 -13.54
CA ILE A 342 2.66 9.01 -13.90
C ILE A 342 3.49 9.05 -12.63
N ASP A 343 4.42 8.11 -12.50
CA ASP A 343 5.46 8.07 -11.47
C ASP A 343 6.77 8.70 -11.97
N ALA A 344 7.01 9.95 -11.60
CA ALA A 344 8.30 10.62 -11.71
C ALA A 344 8.93 10.83 -10.32
N ALA A 345 8.64 9.91 -9.38
CA ALA A 345 9.03 9.98 -7.98
C ALA A 345 10.45 9.43 -7.72
N PRO A 346 11.10 9.88 -6.63
CA PRO A 346 12.21 9.14 -6.07
C PRO A 346 11.76 7.77 -5.56
N ILE A 347 12.66 6.80 -5.55
CA ILE A 347 12.43 5.44 -5.07
C ILE A 347 12.14 5.36 -3.54
N GLY A 348 11.06 5.94 -3.07
CA GLY A 348 10.70 5.98 -1.65
C GLY A 348 11.63 6.84 -0.78
N PRO A 349 11.49 6.80 0.57
CA PRO A 349 12.37 7.51 1.48
C PRO A 349 13.76 6.88 1.51
N ASP A 350 14.80 7.71 1.53
CA ASP A 350 16.20 7.25 1.44
C ASP A 350 16.59 6.27 2.55
N HIS A 351 16.01 6.39 3.74
CA HIS A 351 16.34 5.57 4.90
C HIS A 351 15.50 4.29 5.02
N GLN A 352 14.32 4.22 4.36
CA GLN A 352 13.41 3.08 4.46
C GLN A 352 12.63 2.82 3.15
N PRO A 353 13.31 2.50 2.03
CA PRO A 353 12.65 2.24 0.75
C PRO A 353 12.17 0.78 0.64
N GLY A 354 11.53 0.25 1.70
CA GLY A 354 11.15 -1.18 1.77
C GLY A 354 10.12 -1.57 0.73
N HIS A 355 9.18 -0.68 0.45
CA HIS A 355 8.07 -0.90 -0.48
C HIS A 355 8.34 -0.43 -1.91
N ALA A 356 9.55 0.07 -2.19
CA ALA A 356 9.89 0.65 -3.47
C ALA A 356 10.28 -0.39 -4.53
N HIS A 357 9.98 -0.07 -5.79
CA HIS A 357 10.35 -0.83 -6.98
C HIS A 357 11.37 -0.04 -7.83
N ALA A 358 11.94 -0.68 -8.84
CA ALA A 358 12.78 0.00 -9.83
C ALA A 358 11.92 0.47 -11.02
N ASP A 359 10.92 1.26 -10.74
CA ASP A 359 9.78 1.61 -11.58
C ASP A 359 9.80 3.06 -12.11
N LEU A 360 10.94 3.73 -12.02
CA LEU A 360 11.09 5.12 -12.46
C LEU A 360 10.47 5.34 -13.84
N PHE A 361 9.53 6.30 -13.92
CA PHE A 361 8.80 6.67 -15.13
C PHE A 361 7.73 5.67 -15.58
N THR A 362 7.34 4.75 -14.70
CA THR A 362 6.13 3.96 -14.96
C THR A 362 4.88 4.84 -14.93
N PHE A 363 3.83 4.36 -15.54
CA PHE A 363 2.53 5.05 -15.55
C PHE A 363 1.40 4.08 -15.82
N GLU A 364 0.20 4.50 -15.43
CA GLU A 364 -1.05 3.79 -15.71
C GLU A 364 -2.00 4.69 -16.49
N TRP A 365 -2.71 4.11 -17.46
CA TRP A 365 -3.70 4.81 -18.28
C TRP A 365 -5.00 4.01 -18.33
N SER A 366 -6.06 4.61 -17.81
CA SER A 366 -7.38 3.99 -17.69
C SER A 366 -8.49 4.94 -18.18
N ARG A 367 -9.65 4.36 -18.50
CA ARG A 367 -10.86 5.10 -18.83
C ARG A 367 -12.06 4.42 -18.18
N GLN A 368 -12.82 5.16 -17.37
CA GLN A 368 -13.92 4.61 -16.57
C GLN A 368 -13.41 3.43 -15.70
N ALA A 369 -14.02 2.24 -15.86
CA ALA A 369 -13.62 1.04 -15.12
C ALA A 369 -12.49 0.25 -15.77
N GLU A 370 -12.13 0.58 -17.04
CA GLU A 370 -11.21 -0.21 -17.83
C GLU A 370 -9.81 0.42 -17.87
N ALA A 371 -8.78 -0.41 -17.76
CA ALA A 371 -7.41 0.01 -17.96
C ALA A 371 -6.90 -0.44 -19.34
N LEU A 372 -6.10 0.41 -19.99
CA LEU A 372 -5.33 0.03 -21.18
C LEU A 372 -3.92 -0.35 -20.79
N LEU A 373 -3.21 0.55 -20.10
CA LEU A 373 -1.86 0.32 -19.59
C LEU A 373 -1.93 0.34 -18.05
N THR A 374 -1.38 -0.70 -17.42
CA THR A 374 -1.41 -0.84 -15.96
C THR A 374 -0.05 -1.33 -15.44
N ASP A 375 0.25 -1.03 -14.21
CA ASP A 375 1.44 -1.55 -13.54
C ASP A 375 1.26 -3.02 -13.15
N THR A 376 2.28 -3.65 -12.58
CA THR A 376 2.30 -5.10 -12.32
C THR A 376 1.57 -5.49 -11.03
N GLY A 377 1.54 -4.62 -10.02
CA GLY A 377 1.10 -4.98 -8.68
C GLY A 377 2.10 -5.92 -7.97
N VAL A 378 1.62 -6.63 -6.95
CA VAL A 378 2.48 -7.46 -6.09
C VAL A 378 1.83 -8.80 -5.79
N PHE A 379 2.54 -9.89 -6.11
CA PHE A 379 2.07 -11.23 -5.79
C PHE A 379 2.30 -11.58 -4.31
N GLN A 380 3.53 -11.32 -3.81
CA GLN A 380 3.93 -11.66 -2.44
C GLN A 380 5.17 -10.89 -2.01
N TYR A 381 5.42 -10.84 -0.69
CA TYR A 381 6.62 -10.22 -0.13
C TYR A 381 7.79 -11.20 0.11
N ALA A 382 7.55 -12.51 0.00
CA ALA A 382 8.61 -13.50 0.17
C ALA A 382 9.71 -13.31 -0.89
N ALA A 383 10.97 -13.37 -0.46
CA ALA A 383 12.11 -13.30 -1.38
C ALA A 383 12.09 -14.47 -2.36
N GLY A 384 12.36 -14.20 -3.63
CA GLY A 384 12.40 -15.19 -4.69
C GLY A 384 12.14 -14.56 -6.06
N PRO A 385 12.15 -15.39 -7.13
CA PRO A 385 12.06 -14.91 -8.50
C PRO A 385 10.83 -14.05 -8.79
N GLN A 386 9.68 -14.35 -8.15
CA GLN A 386 8.46 -13.55 -8.33
C GLN A 386 8.61 -12.16 -7.72
N ARG A 387 9.14 -12.06 -6.50
CA ARG A 387 9.39 -10.76 -5.85
C ARG A 387 10.46 -9.95 -6.59
N ASP A 388 11.48 -10.63 -7.11
CA ASP A 388 12.52 -9.99 -7.92
C ASP A 388 11.93 -9.46 -9.24
N TRP A 389 10.95 -10.16 -9.84
CA TRP A 389 10.19 -9.69 -10.99
C TRP A 389 9.34 -8.48 -10.64
N ASP A 390 8.46 -8.59 -9.64
CA ASP A 390 7.51 -7.52 -9.27
C ASP A 390 8.23 -6.19 -9.04
N ARG A 391 9.48 -6.23 -8.56
CA ARG A 391 10.29 -5.04 -8.27
C ARG A 391 11.24 -4.62 -9.39
N SER A 392 11.32 -5.39 -10.47
CA SER A 392 12.26 -5.11 -11.57
C SER A 392 11.73 -4.06 -12.52
N THR A 393 12.62 -3.30 -13.17
CA THR A 393 12.24 -2.32 -14.20
C THR A 393 11.45 -2.95 -15.36
N ALA A 394 11.72 -4.22 -15.67
CA ALA A 394 11.02 -4.92 -16.74
C ALA A 394 9.54 -5.23 -16.43
N ALA A 395 9.12 -5.13 -15.18
CA ALA A 395 7.73 -5.34 -14.76
C ALA A 395 6.85 -4.09 -14.89
N HIS A 396 7.43 -2.94 -15.25
CA HIS A 396 6.79 -1.62 -15.24
C HIS A 396 6.77 -0.97 -16.63
N ASN A 397 5.88 0.00 -16.85
CA ASN A 397 5.75 0.73 -18.11
C ASN A 397 6.89 1.74 -18.32
N THR A 398 8.11 1.26 -18.45
CA THR A 398 9.33 2.09 -18.52
C THR A 398 10.42 1.42 -19.37
N VAL A 399 11.64 1.98 -19.34
CA VAL A 399 12.78 1.52 -20.17
C VAL A 399 13.86 0.89 -19.31
N SER A 400 14.32 -0.29 -19.69
CA SER A 400 15.54 -0.92 -19.17
C SER A 400 16.69 -0.80 -20.18
N ILE A 401 17.92 -0.70 -19.68
CA ILE A 401 19.14 -0.62 -20.51
C ILE A 401 20.09 -1.75 -20.13
N ASP A 402 20.53 -2.53 -21.13
CA ASP A 402 21.39 -3.72 -20.98
C ASP A 402 20.83 -4.73 -19.95
N GLY A 403 19.50 -4.86 -19.87
CA GLY A 403 18.82 -5.75 -18.92
C GLY A 403 18.99 -5.38 -17.45
N LYS A 404 19.36 -4.13 -17.14
CA LYS A 404 19.56 -3.64 -15.77
C LYS A 404 18.34 -2.87 -15.26
N ASN A 405 18.15 -2.90 -13.96
CA ASN A 405 17.16 -2.07 -13.28
C ASN A 405 17.65 -0.63 -13.13
N SER A 406 16.71 0.33 -13.21
CA SER A 406 16.95 1.76 -13.01
C SER A 406 17.48 2.09 -11.60
N CYS A 407 17.03 1.31 -10.59
CA CYS A 407 17.51 1.34 -9.22
C CYS A 407 18.03 -0.04 -8.78
N GLU A 408 18.81 -0.10 -7.70
CA GLU A 408 19.38 -1.36 -7.22
C GLU A 408 18.47 -2.01 -6.17
N VAL A 409 17.34 -2.58 -6.62
CA VAL A 409 16.45 -3.38 -5.76
C VAL A 409 17.02 -4.79 -5.57
N TRP A 410 16.83 -5.37 -4.36
CA TRP A 410 17.29 -6.73 -4.08
C TRP A 410 16.59 -7.30 -2.84
N SER A 411 16.43 -8.63 -2.80
CA SER A 411 15.69 -9.30 -1.72
C SER A 411 14.26 -8.74 -1.58
N SER A 412 13.55 -9.05 -0.50
CA SER A 412 12.15 -8.63 -0.32
C SER A 412 11.96 -7.10 -0.21
N PHE A 413 12.87 -6.41 0.54
CA PHE A 413 12.67 -5.01 0.96
C PHE A 413 13.94 -4.16 0.91
N ARG A 414 14.94 -4.56 0.12
CA ARG A 414 16.24 -3.88 0.12
C ARG A 414 16.44 -3.06 -1.15
N VAL A 415 17.04 -1.88 -0.98
CA VAL A 415 17.48 -1.02 -2.06
C VAL A 415 18.90 -0.54 -1.78
N GLY A 416 19.79 -0.75 -2.73
CA GLY A 416 21.16 -0.25 -2.72
C GLY A 416 21.23 1.16 -3.32
N ARG A 417 21.62 1.24 -4.62
CA ARG A 417 21.67 2.52 -5.34
C ARG A 417 20.25 3.04 -5.57
N ARG A 418 20.02 4.28 -5.11
CA ARG A 418 18.76 5.02 -5.26
C ARG A 418 18.93 6.10 -6.32
N VAL A 419 17.84 6.42 -7.00
CA VAL A 419 17.83 7.45 -8.04
C VAL A 419 16.69 8.42 -7.76
N LYS A 420 16.96 9.71 -7.98
CA LYS A 420 15.96 10.77 -7.87
C LYS A 420 15.75 11.36 -9.26
N PRO A 421 14.56 11.25 -9.83
CA PRO A 421 14.20 11.94 -11.06
C PRO A 421 14.23 13.46 -10.90
N ILE A 422 14.39 14.15 -12.01
CA ILE A 422 14.30 15.60 -12.12
C ILE A 422 13.17 15.89 -13.10
N VAL A 423 12.13 16.54 -12.65
CA VAL A 423 11.07 17.06 -13.52
C VAL A 423 11.61 18.32 -14.20
N LEU A 424 11.60 18.31 -15.52
CA LEU A 424 12.15 19.36 -16.37
C LEU A 424 11.06 20.37 -16.80
N ASP A 425 9.84 19.84 -17.05
CA ASP A 425 8.72 20.65 -17.51
C ASP A 425 7.40 19.99 -17.14
N PHE A 426 6.39 20.80 -16.79
CA PHE A 426 5.01 20.35 -16.57
C PHE A 426 4.05 21.45 -17.06
N GLN A 427 3.42 21.19 -18.19
CA GLN A 427 2.46 22.11 -18.82
C GLN A 427 1.12 21.45 -19.00
N PHE A 428 0.04 22.20 -18.86
CA PHE A 428 -1.30 21.68 -18.98
C PHE A 428 -2.35 22.73 -19.36
N SER A 429 -3.44 22.26 -19.89
CA SER A 429 -4.70 22.99 -20.08
C SER A 429 -5.87 22.05 -19.78
N ASP A 430 -7.11 22.48 -20.02
CA ASP A 430 -8.29 21.65 -19.76
C ASP A 430 -8.32 20.34 -20.57
N ARG A 431 -7.62 20.28 -21.69
CA ARG A 431 -7.64 19.14 -22.61
C ARG A 431 -6.25 18.65 -23.03
N HIS A 432 -5.24 19.06 -22.35
CA HIS A 432 -3.89 18.62 -22.68
C HIS A 432 -2.98 18.66 -21.44
N MET A 433 -2.05 17.73 -21.39
CA MET A 433 -1.00 17.69 -20.39
C MET A 433 0.32 17.26 -21.03
N THR A 434 1.40 17.93 -20.69
CA THR A 434 2.76 17.51 -21.03
C THR A 434 3.58 17.46 -19.73
N LEU A 435 4.24 16.33 -19.48
CA LEU A 435 5.25 16.17 -18.43
C LEU A 435 6.55 15.74 -19.07
N GLU A 436 7.66 16.34 -18.68
CA GLU A 436 9.00 15.91 -19.07
C GLU A 436 9.87 15.74 -17.83
N ALA A 437 10.56 14.60 -17.73
CA ALA A 437 11.45 14.30 -16.63
C ALA A 437 12.67 13.50 -17.08
N SER A 438 13.74 13.52 -16.27
CA SER A 438 14.98 12.79 -16.54
C SER A 438 15.50 12.10 -15.29
N HIS A 439 16.26 11.01 -15.46
CA HIS A 439 16.97 10.35 -14.38
C HIS A 439 18.29 9.71 -14.83
N ALA A 440 19.24 9.59 -13.88
CA ALA A 440 20.56 8.99 -14.07
C ALA A 440 20.63 7.53 -13.57
N GLY A 441 19.53 6.78 -13.68
CA GLY A 441 19.45 5.39 -13.22
C GLY A 441 20.43 4.45 -13.92
N TYR A 442 20.87 4.81 -15.09
CA TYR A 442 21.78 4.04 -15.94
C TYR A 442 23.12 4.71 -16.16
N ALA A 443 23.53 5.59 -15.24
CA ALA A 443 24.74 6.39 -15.38
C ALA A 443 25.92 5.62 -16.01
N PRO A 444 26.66 6.23 -16.97
CA PRO A 444 26.58 7.64 -17.37
C PRO A 444 25.40 8.01 -18.29
N THR A 445 24.61 7.05 -18.75
CA THR A 445 23.42 7.30 -19.57
C THR A 445 22.32 7.95 -18.76
N ILE A 446 21.73 9.02 -19.31
CA ILE A 446 20.55 9.69 -18.80
C ILE A 446 19.32 9.23 -19.59
N HIS A 447 18.31 8.76 -18.89
CA HIS A 447 16.99 8.51 -19.48
C HIS A 447 16.13 9.74 -19.28
N ARG A 448 15.63 10.31 -20.36
CA ARG A 448 14.70 11.43 -20.39
C ARG A 448 13.42 10.97 -21.09
N ARG A 449 12.28 11.16 -20.44
CA ARG A 449 10.95 10.78 -20.97
C ARG A 449 10.03 11.98 -20.95
N ARG A 450 9.25 12.14 -22.04
CA ARG A 450 8.16 13.10 -22.14
C ARG A 450 6.87 12.35 -22.42
N TRP A 451 5.85 12.65 -21.65
CA TRP A 451 4.46 12.25 -21.90
C TRP A 451 3.70 13.46 -22.41
N HIS A 452 2.97 13.27 -23.49
CA HIS A 452 2.04 14.25 -24.02
C HIS A 452 0.69 13.59 -24.16
N TRP A 453 -0.28 14.03 -23.34
CA TRP A 453 -1.62 13.49 -23.31
C TRP A 453 -2.64 14.50 -23.86
N THR A 454 -3.58 14.01 -24.68
CA THR A 454 -4.83 14.65 -25.07
C THR A 454 -5.95 13.61 -25.00
N PRO A 455 -7.26 13.99 -24.98
CA PRO A 455 -8.34 13.02 -24.87
C PRO A 455 -8.21 11.86 -25.86
N GLY A 456 -8.08 10.66 -25.34
CA GLY A 456 -7.92 9.43 -26.12
C GLY A 456 -6.57 9.25 -26.81
N GLN A 457 -5.58 10.10 -26.55
CA GLN A 457 -4.25 10.01 -27.15
C GLN A 457 -3.16 10.19 -26.11
N LEU A 458 -2.11 9.37 -26.19
CA LEU A 458 -0.91 9.48 -25.37
C LEU A 458 0.32 9.28 -26.26
N VAL A 459 1.19 10.29 -26.32
CA VAL A 459 2.47 10.19 -27.01
C VAL A 459 3.59 10.20 -25.97
N VAL A 460 4.44 9.18 -26.03
CA VAL A 460 5.60 9.03 -25.11
C VAL A 460 6.88 9.07 -25.92
N HIS A 461 7.78 9.95 -25.54
CA HIS A 461 9.11 10.07 -26.14
C HIS A 461 10.16 9.60 -25.13
N ASP A 462 11.05 8.71 -25.52
CA ASP A 462 12.18 8.24 -24.73
C ASP A 462 13.51 8.61 -25.38
N TRP A 463 14.28 9.50 -24.75
CA TRP A 463 15.66 9.81 -25.12
C TRP A 463 16.61 9.11 -24.15
N LEU A 464 17.67 8.55 -24.69
CA LEU A 464 18.73 7.89 -23.92
C LEU A 464 20.07 8.55 -24.25
N GLU A 465 20.39 9.61 -23.53
CA GLU A 465 21.58 10.42 -23.75
C GLU A 465 22.83 9.67 -23.25
N GLY A 466 23.88 9.59 -24.09
CA GLY A 466 25.09 8.82 -23.80
C GLY A 466 24.89 7.29 -23.86
N ALA A 467 23.89 6.78 -24.60
CA ALA A 467 23.57 5.36 -24.69
C ALA A 467 23.99 4.72 -26.02
N THR A 468 24.76 5.39 -26.87
CA THR A 468 25.20 4.83 -28.16
C THR A 468 25.87 3.48 -27.96
N GLY A 469 25.43 2.47 -28.71
CA GLY A 469 25.93 1.08 -28.62
C GLY A 469 25.39 0.26 -27.44
N ARG A 470 24.44 0.79 -26.66
CA ARG A 470 23.73 0.04 -25.61
C ARG A 470 22.41 -0.52 -26.12
N ASN A 471 21.91 -1.56 -25.47
CA ASN A 471 20.61 -2.15 -25.79
C ASN A 471 19.52 -1.53 -24.92
N ALA A 472 18.58 -0.83 -25.54
CA ALA A 472 17.42 -0.27 -24.88
C ALA A 472 16.19 -1.15 -25.10
N VAL A 473 15.39 -1.32 -24.05
CA VAL A 473 14.16 -2.11 -24.08
C VAL A 473 13.06 -1.35 -23.36
N GLY A 474 12.05 -0.91 -24.11
CA GLY A 474 10.79 -0.37 -23.59
C GLY A 474 9.83 -1.49 -23.24
N HIS A 475 9.22 -1.40 -22.08
CA HIS A 475 8.23 -2.35 -21.58
C HIS A 475 6.88 -1.65 -21.51
N TRP A 476 5.86 -2.27 -22.09
CA TRP A 476 4.49 -1.75 -22.15
C TRP A 476 3.54 -2.87 -21.77
N HIS A 477 2.88 -2.71 -20.66
CA HIS A 477 2.04 -3.74 -20.06
C HIS A 477 0.57 -3.36 -20.18
N LEU A 478 -0.15 -4.08 -21.04
CA LEU A 478 -1.59 -3.90 -21.18
C LEU A 478 -2.32 -4.59 -20.01
N ALA A 479 -3.50 -4.10 -19.70
CA ALA A 479 -4.39 -4.80 -18.78
C ALA A 479 -4.82 -6.17 -19.35
N PRO A 480 -5.21 -7.13 -18.52
CA PRO A 480 -5.76 -8.41 -18.99
C PRO A 480 -7.00 -8.21 -19.86
N GLY A 481 -7.20 -9.12 -20.83
CA GLY A 481 -8.35 -9.11 -21.72
C GLY A 481 -8.15 -8.31 -23.02
N TRP A 482 -7.04 -7.57 -23.16
CA TRP A 482 -6.67 -6.98 -24.45
C TRP A 482 -6.00 -8.02 -25.35
N VAL A 483 -6.35 -8.00 -26.65
CA VAL A 483 -5.76 -8.86 -27.68
C VAL A 483 -5.16 -7.98 -28.76
N GLY A 484 -3.87 -8.18 -29.04
CA GLY A 484 -3.11 -7.38 -30.01
C GLY A 484 -2.82 -8.11 -31.28
N GLN A 485 -2.82 -7.37 -32.40
CA GLN A 485 -2.35 -7.83 -33.71
C GLN A 485 -1.66 -6.70 -34.47
N VAL A 486 -0.80 -7.07 -35.39
CA VAL A 486 -0.14 -6.11 -36.29
C VAL A 486 -0.99 -5.93 -37.54
N LEU A 487 -1.33 -4.69 -37.85
CA LEU A 487 -2.03 -4.30 -39.09
C LEU A 487 -1.19 -3.24 -39.81
N ALA A 488 -0.56 -3.63 -40.91
CA ALA A 488 0.34 -2.78 -41.69
C ALA A 488 1.51 -2.25 -40.83
N ASP A 489 1.53 -0.98 -40.47
CA ASP A 489 2.57 -0.25 -39.75
C ASP A 489 2.26 0.01 -38.26
N ARG A 490 1.14 -0.54 -37.75
CA ARG A 490 0.66 -0.29 -36.39
C ARG A 490 0.24 -1.56 -35.67
N TRP A 491 0.31 -1.51 -34.36
CA TRP A 491 -0.33 -2.47 -33.48
C TRP A 491 -1.76 -2.04 -33.17
N VAL A 492 -2.69 -2.97 -33.30
CA VAL A 492 -4.10 -2.76 -32.95
C VAL A 492 -4.47 -3.71 -31.83
N PHE A 493 -5.07 -3.16 -30.79
CA PHE A 493 -5.54 -3.89 -29.62
C PHE A 493 -7.04 -3.74 -29.49
N GLU A 494 -7.73 -4.85 -29.27
CA GLU A 494 -9.14 -4.89 -28.95
C GLU A 494 -9.32 -5.51 -27.56
N GLY A 495 -10.19 -4.93 -26.74
CA GLY A 495 -10.36 -5.34 -25.36
C GLY A 495 -11.58 -4.74 -24.69
N PRO A 496 -11.74 -4.95 -23.37
CA PRO A 496 -12.93 -4.51 -22.63
C PRO A 496 -13.18 -3.00 -22.73
N GLY A 497 -12.11 -2.20 -22.79
CA GLY A 497 -12.18 -0.73 -22.89
C GLY A 497 -12.35 -0.19 -24.32
N GLY A 498 -12.52 -1.05 -25.34
CA GLY A 498 -12.68 -0.63 -26.72
C GLY A 498 -11.51 -1.02 -27.63
N ARG A 499 -11.09 -0.10 -28.50
CA ARG A 499 -9.98 -0.32 -29.46
C ARG A 499 -8.86 0.70 -29.21
N ALA A 500 -7.64 0.19 -29.11
CA ALA A 500 -6.45 1.02 -29.02
C ALA A 500 -5.48 0.72 -30.18
N GLU A 501 -4.77 1.75 -30.63
CA GLU A 501 -3.75 1.61 -31.68
C GLU A 501 -2.42 2.19 -31.16
N LEU A 502 -1.33 1.56 -31.56
CA LEU A 502 0.03 2.00 -31.26
C LEU A 502 0.84 2.08 -32.56
N MET A 503 1.42 3.24 -32.81
CA MET A 503 2.49 3.41 -33.79
C MET A 503 3.80 3.70 -33.07
N LEU A 504 4.90 3.14 -33.58
CA LEU A 504 6.23 3.27 -33.00
C LEU A 504 7.21 3.86 -34.02
N GLU A 505 7.95 4.87 -33.58
CA GLU A 505 9.05 5.46 -34.34
C GLU A 505 10.38 5.18 -33.64
N GLY A 506 11.42 4.86 -34.39
CA GLY A 506 12.75 4.58 -33.86
C GLY A 506 12.92 3.17 -33.26
N ALA A 507 11.90 2.32 -33.25
CA ALA A 507 11.99 0.94 -32.81
C ALA A 507 12.68 0.06 -33.87
N ASN A 508 13.58 -0.85 -33.44
CA ASN A 508 14.20 -1.85 -34.31
C ASN A 508 13.43 -3.17 -34.33
N GLN A 509 12.85 -3.55 -33.19
CA GLN A 509 12.09 -4.78 -33.03
C GLN A 509 10.99 -4.59 -32.01
N VAL A 510 9.81 -5.14 -32.30
CA VAL A 510 8.66 -5.14 -31.39
C VAL A 510 8.13 -6.56 -31.29
N GLU A 511 7.93 -7.02 -30.07
CA GLU A 511 7.43 -8.35 -29.75
C GLU A 511 6.25 -8.25 -28.80
N LEU A 512 5.13 -8.89 -29.16
CA LEU A 512 4.01 -9.10 -28.25
C LEU A 512 4.24 -10.41 -27.49
N THR A 513 4.26 -10.33 -26.18
CA THR A 513 4.49 -11.47 -25.29
C THR A 513 3.51 -11.41 -24.12
N GLU A 514 3.63 -12.32 -23.20
CA GLU A 514 2.88 -12.34 -21.95
C GLU A 514 3.77 -12.02 -20.76
N SER A 515 3.22 -11.32 -19.77
CA SER A 515 3.89 -11.07 -18.50
C SER A 515 2.96 -11.29 -17.30
N PRO A 516 3.53 -11.53 -16.11
CA PRO A 516 2.75 -11.63 -14.89
C PRO A 516 2.04 -10.32 -14.53
N TYR A 517 0.83 -10.43 -14.00
CA TYR A 517 0.04 -9.36 -13.42
C TYR A 517 -0.56 -9.81 -12.11
N SER A 518 -0.37 -9.06 -11.06
CA SER A 518 -0.75 -9.39 -9.68
C SER A 518 -1.53 -8.23 -9.05
N PRO A 519 -2.80 -8.02 -9.45
CA PRO A 519 -3.60 -6.92 -8.92
C PRO A 519 -3.96 -7.08 -7.44
N GLN A 520 -3.83 -8.29 -6.91
CA GLN A 520 -4.08 -8.63 -5.52
C GLN A 520 -3.02 -9.60 -5.02
N MET A 521 -2.70 -9.56 -3.75
CA MET A 521 -1.80 -10.53 -3.12
C MET A 521 -2.29 -11.96 -3.33
N GLY A 522 -1.39 -12.87 -3.71
CA GLY A 522 -1.71 -14.26 -4.01
C GLY A 522 -2.42 -14.50 -5.35
N VAL A 523 -2.71 -13.45 -6.13
CA VAL A 523 -3.27 -13.56 -7.49
C VAL A 523 -2.18 -13.32 -8.50
N ARG A 524 -2.04 -14.25 -9.46
CA ARG A 524 -1.16 -14.11 -10.60
C ARG A 524 -1.89 -14.54 -11.85
N ILE A 525 -2.07 -13.62 -12.76
CA ILE A 525 -2.67 -13.88 -14.07
C ILE A 525 -1.72 -13.40 -15.17
N SER A 526 -1.91 -13.89 -16.38
CA SER A 526 -1.17 -13.45 -17.55
C SER A 526 -1.82 -12.23 -18.18
N ARG A 527 -1.00 -11.33 -18.71
CA ARG A 527 -1.44 -10.16 -19.49
C ARG A 527 -0.58 -9.96 -20.72
N PRO A 528 -1.11 -9.36 -21.79
CA PRO A 528 -0.30 -9.01 -22.95
C PRO A 528 0.69 -7.88 -22.61
N SER A 529 1.89 -8.00 -23.16
CA SER A 529 2.97 -7.04 -22.96
C SER A 529 3.76 -6.85 -24.25
N LEU A 530 4.06 -5.59 -24.59
CA LEU A 530 4.96 -5.29 -25.71
C LEU A 530 6.37 -5.04 -25.22
N ILE A 531 7.32 -5.70 -25.85
CA ILE A 531 8.75 -5.50 -25.69
C ILE A 531 9.27 -4.77 -26.90
N VAL A 532 9.62 -3.49 -26.73
CA VAL A 532 10.12 -2.61 -27.80
C VAL A 532 11.62 -2.46 -27.65
N ARG A 533 12.39 -2.94 -28.64
CA ARG A 533 13.85 -2.87 -28.64
C ARG A 533 14.33 -1.84 -29.64
N TRP A 534 15.29 -1.01 -29.26
CA TRP A 534 15.94 -0.08 -30.17
C TRP A 534 17.40 0.15 -29.80
N ASN A 535 18.16 0.62 -30.81
CA ASN A 535 19.53 1.07 -30.64
C ASN A 535 19.51 2.59 -30.47
N PRO A 536 19.81 3.12 -29.28
CA PRO A 536 19.75 4.54 -29.04
C PRO A 536 20.70 5.34 -29.97
N ILE A 537 20.16 6.42 -30.53
CA ILE A 537 20.91 7.41 -31.31
C ILE A 537 20.86 8.73 -30.52
N GLU A 538 21.99 9.39 -30.37
CA GLU A 538 22.08 10.66 -29.63
C GLU A 538 21.11 11.70 -30.16
N GLY A 539 20.33 12.28 -29.29
CA GLY A 539 19.31 13.29 -29.61
C GLY A 539 18.05 12.77 -30.30
N VAL A 540 17.99 11.49 -30.70
CA VAL A 540 16.80 10.91 -31.37
C VAL A 540 15.99 10.06 -30.39
N PRO A 541 14.71 10.37 -30.15
CA PRO A 541 13.86 9.56 -29.28
C PRO A 541 13.35 8.30 -29.96
N CYS A 542 13.03 7.27 -29.18
CA CYS A 542 12.04 6.28 -29.53
C CYS A 542 10.66 6.84 -29.14
N ILE A 543 9.69 6.85 -30.07
CA ILE A 543 8.39 7.47 -29.84
C ILE A 543 7.28 6.42 -29.93
N ALA A 544 6.39 6.42 -28.95
CA ALA A 544 5.18 5.63 -28.94
C ALA A 544 3.95 6.53 -29.03
N HIS A 545 3.18 6.38 -30.10
CA HIS A 545 1.92 7.09 -30.32
C HIS A 545 0.77 6.14 -30.04
N TRP A 546 0.11 6.34 -28.93
CA TRP A 546 -1.09 5.61 -28.55
C TRP A 546 -2.35 6.41 -28.89
N SER A 547 -3.35 5.74 -29.46
CA SER A 547 -4.71 6.25 -29.54
C SER A 547 -5.69 5.23 -28.98
N TRP A 548 -6.69 5.67 -28.24
CA TRP A 548 -7.68 4.83 -27.58
C TRP A 548 -9.08 5.31 -27.88
N GLN A 549 -9.85 4.50 -28.61
CA GLN A 549 -11.23 4.76 -29.00
C GLN A 549 -12.17 3.84 -28.22
N GLN A 550 -13.18 4.42 -27.61
CA GLN A 550 -14.24 3.65 -26.99
C GLN A 550 -15.16 3.13 -28.11
N VAL A 551 -15.40 1.83 -28.14
CA VAL A 551 -16.43 1.27 -29.00
C VAL A 551 -17.78 1.54 -28.33
N GLU A 552 -18.66 2.31 -28.98
CA GLU A 552 -20.03 2.44 -28.50
C GLU A 552 -20.61 1.03 -28.35
N ALA A 553 -21.13 0.70 -27.17
CA ALA A 553 -21.84 -0.54 -26.97
C ALA A 553 -23.01 -0.56 -27.96
N THR A 554 -22.89 -1.38 -28.99
CA THR A 554 -24.03 -1.65 -29.88
C THR A 554 -25.13 -2.24 -29.03
N THR A 555 -26.16 -1.46 -28.75
CA THR A 555 -27.34 -1.91 -28.03
C THR A 555 -27.81 -3.19 -28.75
N PRO A 556 -27.99 -4.32 -28.06
CA PRO A 556 -28.51 -5.51 -28.74
C PRO A 556 -29.86 -5.15 -29.29
N THR A 557 -29.96 -5.06 -30.60
CA THR A 557 -31.25 -4.95 -31.29
C THR A 557 -32.03 -6.21 -30.93
N HIS A 558 -32.98 -6.09 -30.03
CA HIS A 558 -34.00 -7.10 -29.80
C HIS A 558 -34.67 -7.38 -31.14
N ARG A 559 -34.24 -8.42 -31.86
CA ARG A 559 -35.07 -9.05 -32.88
C ARG A 559 -36.35 -9.50 -32.17
N ARG A 560 -37.40 -8.71 -32.35
CA ARG A 560 -38.77 -9.19 -32.13
C ARG A 560 -38.96 -10.39 -33.08
N GLN A 561 -38.91 -11.58 -32.52
CA GLN A 561 -39.57 -12.70 -33.19
C GLN A 561 -41.07 -12.46 -33.08
N ALA A 562 -41.65 -11.98 -34.19
CA ALA A 562 -43.05 -12.14 -34.44
C ALA A 562 -43.26 -13.61 -34.79
N GLY A 563 -44.07 -14.32 -34.02
CA GLY A 563 -44.46 -15.70 -34.22
C GLY A 563 -45.77 -15.94 -33.51
N ASP A 564 -46.87 -15.64 -34.22
CA ASP A 564 -48.23 -16.10 -33.93
C ASP A 564 -48.27 -17.60 -33.67
N ALA A 565 -49.02 -17.99 -32.69
CA ALA A 565 -50.03 -19.07 -32.79
C ALA A 565 -50.69 -19.30 -31.42
N SER A 566 -51.90 -18.89 -31.25
CA SER A 566 -52.94 -19.53 -30.41
C SER A 566 -53.59 -20.67 -31.21
N PRO A 567 -54.53 -21.46 -30.70
CA PRO A 567 -54.73 -21.99 -29.34
C PRO A 567 -54.90 -23.51 -29.35
N LEU A 568 -54.78 -24.15 -28.22
CA LEU A 568 -55.77 -25.13 -27.66
C LEU A 568 -55.35 -25.49 -26.26
#